data_ff24b08c475c0e182a2bee29a009afa0
#
_entry.id   ff24b08c475c0e182a2bee29a009afa0
#
_cell.length_a   1.000
_cell.length_b   1.000
_cell.length_c   1.000
_cell.angle_alpha   90.00
_cell.angle_beta   90.00
_cell.angle_gamma   90.00
#
_symmetry.space_group_name_H-M   'P 1'
#
loop_
_entity.id
_entity.type
_entity.pdbx_description
1 polymer ?
#
loop_
_entity_poly.entity_id
_entity_poly.type
_entity_poly.pdbx_seq_one_letter_code
_entity_poly.pdbx_strand_id
1 'polypeptide(L)'
;MLNDEKKGGKVLRAVLPQVFLVCLLAAYLLCGAVFFQYIDPELAKVPFCDIILFEFATLATIGYGNICPTTDGSRMFCILYSIFGIPLILLTTANLGKCMTKAFWYLMFCLKLPVARSKLSSDANMPLPIILFLFACTFYFGSHFIHHTGIRHSVDDVYFSFISFTTVGFGDKLPVTDNLSKLCFTLLYLSWGIMLTTALFSVLNQYLRKIHYLGRRFTGARDVPVYLGGQSITVSELLQIVANEFDAPPREVRSMLQDLDEIISTAEITKSESVPLATDIEDFDVYE
;
A
#
# COMPACT_ATOMS: atom_id res chain seq x y z
N MET A 1 19.89 26.00 16.82
CA MET A 1 20.44 26.01 15.45
C MET A 1 21.02 24.65 15.00
N LEU A 2 22.02 24.06 15.68
CA LEU A 2 22.62 22.77 15.26
C LEU A 2 21.66 21.56 15.29
N ASN A 3 20.57 21.60 16.04
CA ASN A 3 19.60 20.50 16.16
C ASN A 3 18.51 20.55 15.07
N ASP A 4 18.26 21.71 14.49
CA ASP A 4 17.31 21.89 13.38
C ASP A 4 17.92 21.52 12.03
N GLU A 5 19.20 21.79 11.81
CA GLU A 5 19.93 21.31 10.60
C GLU A 5 20.00 19.79 10.53
N LYS A 6 20.23 19.11 11.68
CA LYS A 6 20.23 17.64 11.72
C LYS A 6 18.83 17.04 11.47
N LYS A 7 17.76 17.71 11.89
CA LYS A 7 16.38 17.31 11.58
C LYS A 7 16.05 17.52 10.11
N GLY A 8 16.41 18.66 9.53
CA GLY A 8 16.22 18.94 8.10
C GLY A 8 16.92 17.93 7.19
N GLY A 9 18.16 17.56 7.52
CA GLY A 9 18.92 16.56 6.76
C GLY A 9 18.33 15.13 6.81
N LYS A 10 17.68 14.74 7.92
CA LYS A 10 17.00 13.45 8.03
C LYS A 10 15.69 13.42 7.23
N VAL A 11 14.91 14.50 7.28
CA VAL A 11 13.68 14.63 6.48
C VAL A 11 14.02 14.65 4.99
N LEU A 12 15.03 15.41 4.58
CA LEU A 12 15.48 15.46 3.19
C LEU A 12 15.90 14.08 2.67
N ARG A 13 16.69 13.32 3.44
CA ARG A 13 17.10 11.95 3.07
C ARG A 13 15.94 10.98 2.96
N ALA A 14 14.85 11.19 3.73
CA ALA A 14 13.67 10.35 3.65
C ALA A 14 12.76 10.71 2.47
N VAL A 15 12.71 11.98 2.07
CA VAL A 15 11.85 12.48 0.98
C VAL A 15 12.53 12.35 -0.39
N LEU A 16 13.87 12.47 -0.45
CA LEU A 16 14.63 12.45 -1.70
C LEU A 16 14.35 11.22 -2.59
N PRO A 17 14.32 9.97 -2.07
CA PRO A 17 14.00 8.80 -2.89
C PRO A 17 12.58 8.84 -3.46
N GLN A 18 11.63 9.42 -2.72
CA GLN A 18 10.23 9.54 -3.16
C GLN A 18 10.12 10.51 -4.34
N VAL A 19 10.74 11.68 -4.19
CA VAL A 19 10.78 12.69 -5.28
C VAL A 19 11.46 12.11 -6.51
N PHE A 20 12.58 11.40 -6.33
CA PHE A 20 13.29 10.73 -7.43
C PHE A 20 12.37 9.74 -8.19
N LEU A 21 11.63 8.88 -7.48
CA LEU A 21 10.71 7.93 -8.12
C LEU A 21 9.57 8.62 -8.85
N VAL A 22 9.01 9.69 -8.29
CA VAL A 22 7.96 10.47 -8.96
C VAL A 22 8.50 11.16 -10.22
N CYS A 23 9.68 11.76 -10.16
CA CYS A 23 10.34 12.36 -11.32
C CYS A 23 10.67 11.31 -12.39
N LEU A 24 11.14 10.14 -11.97
CA LEU A 24 11.43 9.03 -12.88
C LEU A 24 10.16 8.54 -13.58
N LEU A 25 9.05 8.38 -12.84
CA LEU A 25 7.76 8.01 -13.40
C LEU A 25 7.24 9.07 -14.38
N ALA A 26 7.34 10.36 -14.02
CA ALA A 26 6.92 11.45 -14.90
C ALA A 26 7.77 11.49 -16.20
N ALA A 27 9.08 11.32 -16.10
CA ALA A 27 9.95 11.21 -17.26
C ALA A 27 9.62 9.98 -18.13
N TYR A 28 9.30 8.86 -17.50
CA TYR A 28 8.89 7.63 -18.19
C TYR A 28 7.61 7.82 -18.99
N LEU A 29 6.58 8.46 -18.41
CA LEU A 29 5.34 8.80 -19.10
C LEU A 29 5.57 9.78 -20.27
N LEU A 30 6.38 10.83 -20.07
CA LEU A 30 6.66 11.80 -21.13
C LEU A 30 7.44 11.17 -22.31
N CYS A 31 8.42 10.33 -22.01
CA CYS A 31 9.18 9.61 -23.04
C CYS A 31 8.27 8.61 -23.77
N GLY A 32 7.45 7.85 -23.04
CA GLY A 32 6.52 6.88 -23.63
C GLY A 32 5.55 7.54 -24.59
N ALA A 33 4.94 8.68 -24.20
CA ALA A 33 3.99 9.42 -25.05
C ALA A 33 4.59 9.85 -26.41
N VAL A 34 5.85 10.31 -26.37
CA VAL A 34 6.56 10.65 -27.61
C VAL A 34 6.79 9.40 -28.47
N PHE A 35 7.22 8.28 -27.86
CA PHE A 35 7.46 7.04 -28.59
C PHE A 35 6.17 6.43 -29.16
N PHE A 36 5.06 6.43 -28.41
CA PHE A 36 3.78 5.93 -28.92
C PHE A 36 3.30 6.75 -30.13
N GLN A 37 3.36 8.07 -30.06
CA GLN A 37 3.00 8.94 -31.20
C GLN A 37 3.93 8.76 -32.40
N TYR A 38 5.22 8.43 -32.17
CA TYR A 38 6.16 8.19 -33.26
C TYR A 38 5.93 6.84 -33.96
N ILE A 39 5.58 5.78 -33.20
CA ILE A 39 5.44 4.42 -33.74
C ILE A 39 4.06 4.20 -34.37
N ASP A 40 3.01 4.82 -33.82
CA ASP A 40 1.61 4.58 -34.24
C ASP A 40 1.00 5.82 -34.87
N PRO A 41 0.72 5.80 -36.21
CA PRO A 41 0.13 6.94 -36.90
C PRO A 41 -1.27 7.34 -36.43
N GLU A 42 -2.05 6.39 -35.86
CA GLU A 42 -3.37 6.72 -35.29
C GLU A 42 -3.21 7.42 -33.94
N LEU A 43 -2.27 6.97 -33.11
CA LEU A 43 -1.95 7.63 -31.84
C LEU A 43 -1.31 9.01 -32.05
N ALA A 44 -0.62 9.23 -33.18
CA ALA A 44 -0.08 10.54 -33.52
C ALA A 44 -1.16 11.61 -33.73
N LYS A 45 -2.41 11.22 -34.07
CA LYS A 45 -3.56 12.13 -34.23
C LYS A 45 -4.23 12.49 -32.89
N VAL A 46 -3.95 11.72 -31.82
CA VAL A 46 -4.54 11.92 -30.50
C VAL A 46 -3.81 13.04 -29.77
N PRO A 47 -4.51 13.92 -29.03
CA PRO A 47 -3.87 14.94 -28.20
C PRO A 47 -2.85 14.33 -27.23
N PHE A 48 -1.72 15.00 -27.06
CA PHE A 48 -0.61 14.52 -26.22
C PHE A 48 -1.05 14.25 -24.75
N CYS A 49 -1.95 15.07 -24.21
CA CYS A 49 -2.51 14.89 -22.88
C CYS A 49 -3.28 13.57 -22.73
N ASP A 50 -4.03 13.19 -23.77
CA ASP A 50 -4.80 11.95 -23.77
C ASP A 50 -3.90 10.71 -23.89
N ILE A 51 -2.78 10.83 -24.61
CA ILE A 51 -1.76 9.78 -24.67
C ILE A 51 -1.11 9.57 -23.29
N ILE A 52 -0.74 10.63 -22.57
CA ILE A 52 -0.21 10.51 -21.20
C ILE A 52 -1.25 9.85 -20.28
N LEU A 53 -2.53 10.21 -20.41
CA LEU A 53 -3.59 9.58 -19.62
C LEU A 53 -3.74 8.09 -19.97
N PHE A 54 -3.69 7.75 -21.26
CA PHE A 54 -3.70 6.35 -21.72
C PHE A 54 -2.54 5.55 -21.10
N GLU A 55 -1.32 6.08 -21.16
CA GLU A 55 -0.15 5.44 -20.57
C GLU A 55 -0.28 5.28 -19.07
N PHE A 56 -0.66 6.34 -18.37
CA PHE A 56 -0.89 6.27 -16.93
C PHE A 56 -1.94 5.22 -16.58
N ALA A 57 -3.08 5.21 -17.28
CA ALA A 57 -4.14 4.23 -17.06
C ALA A 57 -3.69 2.79 -17.37
N THR A 58 -2.81 2.61 -18.35
CA THR A 58 -2.21 1.31 -18.70
C THR A 58 -1.26 0.84 -17.62
N LEU A 59 -0.32 1.69 -17.20
CA LEU A 59 0.66 1.35 -16.16
C LEU A 59 0.02 1.16 -14.78
N ALA A 60 -0.98 1.98 -14.45
CA ALA A 60 -1.78 1.83 -13.22
C ALA A 60 -2.77 0.67 -13.28
N THR A 61 -2.78 -0.08 -14.37
CA THR A 61 -3.69 -1.22 -14.62
C THR A 61 -5.18 -0.87 -14.51
N ILE A 62 -5.55 0.40 -14.78
CA ILE A 62 -6.95 0.85 -14.88
C ILE A 62 -7.53 0.40 -16.22
N GLY A 63 -6.84 0.70 -17.33
CA GLY A 63 -7.15 0.18 -18.65
C GLY A 63 -8.52 0.59 -19.20
N TYR A 64 -8.82 1.88 -19.29
CA TYR A 64 -10.12 2.37 -19.81
C TYR A 64 -10.47 1.87 -21.22
N GLY A 65 -9.48 1.56 -22.06
CA GLY A 65 -9.70 0.96 -23.38
C GLY A 65 -10.21 1.92 -24.48
N ASN A 66 -10.35 3.20 -24.17
CA ASN A 66 -10.75 4.24 -25.15
C ASN A 66 -9.66 4.53 -26.17
N ILE A 67 -8.41 4.40 -25.80
CA ILE A 67 -7.21 4.51 -26.64
C ILE A 67 -6.45 3.21 -26.52
N CYS A 68 -6.06 2.61 -27.66
CA CYS A 68 -5.33 1.35 -27.71
C CYS A 68 -4.31 1.38 -28.85
N PRO A 69 -3.18 0.66 -28.74
CA PRO A 69 -2.22 0.48 -29.83
C PRO A 69 -2.86 -0.18 -31.05
N THR A 70 -2.71 0.41 -32.24
CA THR A 70 -3.36 -0.06 -33.46
C THR A 70 -2.45 -0.92 -34.32
N THR A 71 -1.14 -0.65 -34.33
CA THR A 71 -0.15 -1.37 -35.12
C THR A 71 0.54 -2.47 -34.34
N ASP A 72 1.08 -3.47 -35.01
CA ASP A 72 1.84 -4.54 -34.35
C ASP A 72 3.10 -4.01 -33.65
N GLY A 73 3.73 -2.98 -34.24
CA GLY A 73 4.88 -2.30 -33.63
C GLY A 73 4.52 -1.60 -32.31
N SER A 74 3.42 -0.85 -32.29
CA SER A 74 2.95 -0.17 -31.08
C SER A 74 2.45 -1.15 -30.02
N ARG A 75 1.87 -2.28 -30.41
CA ARG A 75 1.48 -3.37 -29.47
C ARG A 75 2.70 -4.01 -28.81
N MET A 76 3.75 -4.33 -29.60
CA MET A 76 5.00 -4.88 -29.07
C MET A 76 5.68 -3.89 -28.15
N PHE A 77 5.73 -2.60 -28.55
CA PHE A 77 6.24 -1.54 -27.69
C PHE A 77 5.44 -1.41 -26.39
N CYS A 78 4.10 -1.48 -26.46
CA CYS A 78 3.23 -1.43 -25.28
C CYS A 78 3.54 -2.57 -24.28
N ILE A 79 3.80 -3.79 -24.77
CA ILE A 79 4.19 -4.93 -23.91
C ILE A 79 5.50 -4.63 -23.19
N LEU A 80 6.56 -4.22 -23.92
CA LEU A 80 7.86 -3.91 -23.31
C LEU A 80 7.76 -2.72 -22.36
N TYR A 81 7.03 -1.67 -22.74
CA TYR A 81 6.75 -0.50 -21.91
C TYR A 81 6.04 -0.89 -20.60
N SER A 82 5.05 -1.78 -20.66
CA SER A 82 4.29 -2.23 -19.50
C SER A 82 5.13 -3.10 -18.55
N ILE A 83 6.00 -3.96 -19.06
CA ILE A 83 6.87 -4.82 -18.24
C ILE A 83 7.73 -4.00 -17.26
N PHE A 84 8.26 -2.87 -17.68
CA PHE A 84 9.06 -1.99 -16.83
C PHE A 84 8.22 -0.93 -16.11
N GLY A 85 7.19 -0.41 -16.77
CA GLY A 85 6.37 0.69 -16.26
C GLY A 85 5.42 0.28 -15.15
N ILE A 86 4.81 -0.92 -15.21
CA ILE A 86 3.90 -1.40 -14.15
C ILE A 86 4.64 -1.57 -12.82
N PRO A 87 5.79 -2.23 -12.72
CA PRO A 87 6.56 -2.27 -11.48
C PRO A 87 6.96 -0.88 -10.97
N LEU A 88 7.32 0.04 -11.88
CA LEU A 88 7.71 1.40 -11.50
C LEU A 88 6.56 2.17 -10.84
N ILE A 89 5.35 2.16 -11.43
CA ILE A 89 4.20 2.86 -10.85
C ILE A 89 3.74 2.20 -9.55
N LEU A 90 3.75 0.86 -9.46
CA LEU A 90 3.41 0.13 -8.24
C LEU A 90 4.37 0.46 -7.09
N LEU A 91 5.68 0.46 -7.36
CA LEU A 91 6.70 0.84 -6.37
C LEU A 91 6.52 2.30 -5.92
N THR A 92 6.29 3.22 -6.87
CA THR A 92 6.07 4.64 -6.58
C THR A 92 4.84 4.83 -5.72
N THR A 93 3.72 4.18 -6.07
CA THR A 93 2.45 4.27 -5.34
C THR A 93 2.55 3.66 -3.95
N ALA A 94 3.20 2.51 -3.80
CA ALA A 94 3.42 1.86 -2.50
C ALA A 94 4.26 2.75 -1.56
N ASN A 95 5.33 3.35 -2.08
CA ASN A 95 6.17 4.26 -1.30
C ASN A 95 5.44 5.55 -0.92
N LEU A 96 4.66 6.14 -1.84
CA LEU A 96 3.81 7.30 -1.53
C LEU A 96 2.75 6.95 -0.48
N GLY A 97 2.15 5.76 -0.54
CA GLY A 97 1.22 5.27 0.47
C GLY A 97 1.83 5.18 1.86
N LYS A 98 3.05 4.65 1.98
CA LYS A 98 3.81 4.66 3.25
C LYS A 98 4.10 6.09 3.74
N CYS A 99 4.45 7.00 2.84
CA CYS A 99 4.66 8.41 3.17
C CYS A 99 3.38 9.07 3.68
N MET A 100 2.25 8.81 3.04
CA MET A 100 0.92 9.28 3.45
C MET A 100 0.56 8.77 4.85
N THR A 101 0.78 7.48 5.14
CA THR A 101 0.52 6.89 6.46
C THR A 101 1.39 7.55 7.54
N LYS A 102 2.69 7.75 7.28
CA LYS A 102 3.59 8.46 8.20
C LYS A 102 3.18 9.92 8.41
N ALA A 103 2.79 10.61 7.34
CA ALA A 103 2.29 11.98 7.42
C ALA A 103 1.02 12.07 8.27
N PHE A 104 0.11 11.10 8.13
CA PHE A 104 -1.10 11.02 8.96
C PHE A 104 -0.75 10.88 10.45
N TRP A 105 0.11 9.93 10.83
CA TRP A 105 0.50 9.75 12.23
C TRP A 105 1.24 10.98 12.78
N TYR A 106 2.06 11.63 11.96
CA TYR A 106 2.72 12.88 12.34
C TYR A 106 1.72 14.02 12.57
N LEU A 107 0.69 14.15 11.71
CA LEU A 107 -0.40 15.11 11.88
C LEU A 107 -1.17 14.87 13.19
N MET A 108 -1.52 13.61 13.48
CA MET A 108 -2.20 13.23 14.72
C MET A 108 -1.36 13.60 15.96
N PHE A 109 -0.04 13.39 15.88
CA PHE A 109 0.87 13.80 16.93
C PHE A 109 0.93 15.34 17.12
N CYS A 110 0.97 16.09 16.01
CA CYS A 110 0.95 17.57 16.05
C CYS A 110 -0.36 18.12 16.65
N LEU A 111 -1.48 17.43 16.43
CA LEU A 111 -2.78 17.76 17.02
C LEU A 111 -2.89 17.35 18.51
N LYS A 112 -1.81 16.88 19.14
CA LYS A 112 -1.74 16.45 20.54
C LYS A 112 -2.75 15.36 20.92
N LEU A 113 -3.19 14.56 19.95
CA LEU A 113 -4.03 13.40 20.22
C LEU A 113 -3.19 12.28 20.88
N PRO A 114 -3.80 11.43 21.73
CA PRO A 114 -3.08 10.36 22.44
C PRO A 114 -2.62 9.29 21.45
N VAL A 115 -1.45 9.52 20.83
CA VAL A 115 -0.80 8.58 19.91
C VAL A 115 0.46 8.06 20.58
N ALA A 116 0.59 6.75 20.69
CA ALA A 116 1.81 6.13 21.20
C ALA A 116 2.98 6.44 20.24
N ARG A 117 4.12 6.85 20.79
CA ARG A 117 5.33 7.17 20.01
C ARG A 117 5.84 5.99 19.17
N SER A 118 5.54 4.78 19.56
CA SER A 118 5.84 3.56 18.80
C SER A 118 5.21 3.57 17.41
N LYS A 119 3.98 4.09 17.26
CA LYS A 119 3.29 4.19 15.95
C LYS A 119 3.94 5.17 14.95
N LEU A 120 4.74 6.13 15.45
CA LEU A 120 5.54 7.00 14.57
C LEU A 120 6.78 6.30 14.01
N SER A 121 7.29 5.30 14.69
CA SER A 121 8.52 4.56 14.34
C SER A 121 8.25 3.27 13.58
N SER A 122 7.06 2.67 13.76
CA SER A 122 6.66 1.43 13.10
C SER A 122 5.88 1.72 11.81
N ASP A 123 5.82 0.76 10.90
CA ASP A 123 4.96 0.80 9.70
C ASP A 123 3.49 0.53 10.06
N ALA A 124 3.00 1.17 11.12
CA ALA A 124 1.63 1.03 11.60
C ALA A 124 0.63 1.52 10.55
N ASN A 125 -0.28 0.66 10.14
CA ASN A 125 -1.33 1.01 9.18
C ASN A 125 -2.31 2.03 9.77
N MET A 126 -2.97 2.80 8.90
CA MET A 126 -4.06 3.68 9.31
C MET A 126 -5.26 2.87 9.79
N PRO A 127 -6.02 3.37 10.79
CA PRO A 127 -7.30 2.78 11.17
C PRO A 127 -8.30 2.78 10.01
N LEU A 128 -9.02 1.65 9.83
CA LEU A 128 -10.01 1.49 8.77
C LEU A 128 -11.03 2.64 8.67
N PRO A 129 -11.64 3.13 9.77
CA PRO A 129 -12.63 4.20 9.67
C PRO A 129 -12.04 5.51 9.10
N ILE A 130 -10.77 5.77 9.33
CA ILE A 130 -10.09 6.96 8.78
C ILE A 130 -9.88 6.83 7.27
N ILE A 131 -9.51 5.64 6.80
CA ILE A 131 -9.37 5.38 5.36
C ILE A 131 -10.73 5.56 4.67
N LEU A 132 -11.81 5.01 5.24
CA LEU A 132 -13.16 5.17 4.70
C LEU A 132 -13.61 6.65 4.70
N PHE A 133 -13.29 7.40 5.74
CA PHE A 133 -13.54 8.83 5.79
C PHE A 133 -12.76 9.59 4.71
N LEU A 134 -11.49 9.25 4.49
CA LEU A 134 -10.68 9.82 3.41
C LEU A 134 -11.28 9.50 2.03
N PHE A 135 -11.79 8.29 1.82
CA PHE A 135 -12.51 7.96 0.59
C PHE A 135 -13.75 8.83 0.40
N ALA A 136 -14.58 8.97 1.43
CA ALA A 136 -15.77 9.82 1.37
C ALA A 136 -15.42 11.27 1.02
N CYS A 137 -14.39 11.83 1.66
CA CYS A 137 -13.87 13.16 1.34
C CYS A 137 -13.36 13.22 -0.11
N THR A 138 -12.61 12.21 -0.57
CA THR A 138 -12.05 12.17 -1.93
C THR A 138 -13.16 12.12 -2.97
N PHE A 139 -14.21 11.33 -2.76
CA PHE A 139 -15.37 11.30 -3.67
C PHE A 139 -16.11 12.65 -3.70
N TYR A 140 -16.30 13.27 -2.56
CA TYR A 140 -16.92 14.59 -2.48
C TYR A 140 -16.12 15.65 -3.25
N PHE A 141 -14.79 15.72 -3.03
CA PHE A 141 -13.93 16.63 -3.78
C PHE A 141 -13.86 16.28 -5.26
N GLY A 142 -13.79 14.98 -5.60
CA GLY A 142 -13.78 14.51 -6.99
C GLY A 142 -15.01 14.97 -7.77
N SER A 143 -16.18 14.87 -7.14
CA SER A 143 -17.44 15.36 -7.75
C SER A 143 -17.43 16.85 -8.08
N HIS A 144 -16.63 17.66 -7.40
CA HIS A 144 -16.54 19.11 -7.66
C HIS A 144 -15.45 19.48 -8.66
N PHE A 145 -14.33 18.81 -8.64
CA PHE A 145 -13.12 19.21 -9.37
C PHE A 145 -12.83 18.38 -10.62
N ILE A 146 -13.23 17.11 -10.64
CA ILE A 146 -12.96 16.25 -11.76
C ILE A 146 -14.16 16.23 -12.72
N HIS A 147 -13.88 16.56 -13.98
CA HIS A 147 -14.86 16.51 -15.06
C HIS A 147 -14.67 15.20 -15.82
N HIS A 148 -15.74 14.44 -15.96
CA HIS A 148 -15.78 13.24 -16.82
C HIS A 148 -16.74 13.45 -17.99
N THR A 149 -16.67 12.58 -18.97
CA THR A 149 -17.58 12.59 -20.14
C THR A 149 -19.01 12.22 -19.72
N GLY A 150 -19.99 12.94 -20.27
CA GLY A 150 -21.42 12.68 -20.05
C GLY A 150 -22.14 13.69 -19.17
N ILE A 151 -23.43 13.43 -18.89
CA ILE A 151 -24.26 14.27 -18.02
C ILE A 151 -23.81 14.08 -16.58
N ARG A 152 -23.64 15.19 -15.85
CA ARG A 152 -23.18 15.13 -14.46
C ARG A 152 -24.35 14.80 -13.52
N HIS A 153 -24.20 13.68 -12.83
CA HIS A 153 -24.99 13.31 -11.66
C HIS A 153 -24.02 12.93 -10.54
N SER A 154 -24.35 13.24 -9.29
CA SER A 154 -23.50 12.92 -8.13
C SER A 154 -23.14 11.43 -8.05
N VAL A 155 -24.04 10.56 -8.49
CA VAL A 155 -23.80 9.10 -8.55
C VAL A 155 -22.73 8.75 -9.58
N ASP A 156 -22.76 9.39 -10.75
CA ASP A 156 -21.79 9.17 -11.84
C ASP A 156 -20.36 9.58 -11.42
N ASP A 157 -20.24 10.68 -10.67
CA ASP A 157 -18.95 11.15 -10.17
C ASP A 157 -18.34 10.16 -9.18
N VAL A 158 -19.14 9.65 -8.25
CA VAL A 158 -18.71 8.63 -7.27
C VAL A 158 -18.39 7.30 -7.98
N TYR A 159 -19.23 6.90 -8.93
CA TYR A 159 -19.05 5.72 -9.74
C TYR A 159 -17.72 5.79 -10.53
N PHE A 160 -17.49 6.88 -11.27
CA PHE A 160 -16.23 7.10 -12.00
C PHE A 160 -15.02 6.99 -11.07
N SER A 161 -15.08 7.67 -9.94
CA SER A 161 -13.99 7.65 -8.95
C SER A 161 -13.74 6.24 -8.42
N PHE A 162 -14.79 5.53 -8.05
CA PHE A 162 -14.69 4.18 -7.53
C PHE A 162 -14.08 3.20 -8.53
N ILE A 163 -14.61 3.13 -9.77
CA ILE A 163 -14.11 2.20 -10.79
C ILE A 163 -12.67 2.51 -11.23
N SER A 164 -12.30 3.81 -11.18
CA SER A 164 -10.93 4.22 -11.51
C SER A 164 -9.94 3.87 -10.39
N PHE A 165 -10.31 4.10 -9.12
CA PHE A 165 -9.43 3.82 -7.97
C PHE A 165 -9.26 2.32 -7.71
N THR A 166 -10.31 1.54 -7.95
CA THR A 166 -10.26 0.07 -7.84
C THR A 166 -9.67 -0.60 -9.07
N THR A 167 -9.21 0.20 -10.04
CA THR A 167 -8.62 -0.27 -11.29
C THR A 167 -9.52 -1.22 -12.11
N VAL A 168 -10.85 -1.03 -12.02
CA VAL A 168 -11.84 -1.74 -12.86
C VAL A 168 -11.91 -1.13 -14.26
N GLY A 169 -11.94 0.21 -14.35
CA GLY A 169 -11.75 0.99 -15.56
C GLY A 169 -12.66 0.62 -16.74
N PHE A 170 -13.99 0.58 -16.56
CA PHE A 170 -14.91 0.20 -17.65
C PHE A 170 -14.82 1.06 -18.89
N GLY A 171 -14.37 2.31 -18.82
CA GLY A 171 -14.21 3.21 -19.95
C GLY A 171 -15.49 3.89 -20.43
N ASP A 172 -16.61 3.65 -19.78
CA ASP A 172 -17.90 4.33 -20.04
C ASP A 172 -17.89 5.79 -19.59
N LYS A 173 -17.08 6.10 -18.60
CA LYS A 173 -16.78 7.45 -18.10
C LYS A 173 -15.28 7.70 -18.16
N LEU A 174 -14.89 8.77 -18.85
CA LEU A 174 -13.49 9.16 -19.04
C LEU A 174 -13.26 10.54 -18.47
N PRO A 175 -12.12 10.79 -17.86
CA PRO A 175 -11.77 12.14 -17.42
C PRO A 175 -11.47 13.03 -18.64
N VAL A 176 -11.85 14.30 -18.55
CA VAL A 176 -11.61 15.28 -19.61
C VAL A 176 -10.25 15.93 -19.41
N THR A 177 -9.36 15.80 -20.39
CA THR A 177 -7.95 16.24 -20.35
C THR A 177 -7.60 17.32 -21.36
N ASP A 178 -8.57 18.21 -21.71
CA ASP A 178 -8.40 19.26 -22.72
C ASP A 178 -7.18 20.18 -22.49
N ASN A 179 -6.75 20.34 -21.22
CA ASN A 179 -5.67 21.22 -20.82
C ASN A 179 -4.67 20.50 -19.92
N LEU A 180 -3.40 20.92 -19.95
CA LEU A 180 -2.35 20.39 -19.09
C LEU A 180 -2.71 20.46 -17.59
N SER A 181 -3.37 21.54 -17.16
CA SER A 181 -3.82 21.69 -15.77
C SER A 181 -4.84 20.61 -15.39
N LYS A 182 -5.81 20.33 -16.27
CA LYS A 182 -6.82 19.28 -16.03
C LYS A 182 -6.16 17.90 -16.02
N LEU A 183 -5.22 17.64 -16.93
CA LEU A 183 -4.42 16.40 -16.93
C LEU A 183 -3.67 16.21 -15.61
N CYS A 184 -2.92 17.23 -15.15
CA CYS A 184 -2.19 17.14 -13.88
C CYS A 184 -3.12 16.87 -12.69
N PHE A 185 -4.25 17.56 -12.62
CA PHE A 185 -5.26 17.32 -11.60
C PHE A 185 -5.81 15.90 -11.64
N THR A 186 -6.13 15.41 -12.82
CA THR A 186 -6.64 14.04 -13.02
C THR A 186 -5.60 13.00 -12.60
N LEU A 187 -4.35 13.14 -13.03
CA LEU A 187 -3.28 12.21 -12.64
C LEU A 187 -3.03 12.21 -11.14
N LEU A 188 -3.02 13.39 -10.50
CA LEU A 188 -2.89 13.50 -9.05
C LEU A 188 -4.07 12.86 -8.32
N TYR A 189 -5.30 13.09 -8.79
CA TYR A 189 -6.52 12.53 -8.22
C TYR A 189 -6.54 11.01 -8.33
N LEU A 190 -6.24 10.46 -9.51
CA LEU A 190 -6.15 9.01 -9.73
C LEU A 190 -5.05 8.38 -8.89
N SER A 191 -3.86 8.98 -8.86
CA SER A 191 -2.75 8.51 -8.02
C SER A 191 -3.12 8.50 -6.54
N TRP A 192 -3.79 9.55 -6.06
CA TRP A 192 -4.30 9.64 -4.70
C TRP A 192 -5.30 8.53 -4.39
N GLY A 193 -6.27 8.30 -5.28
CA GLY A 193 -7.28 7.25 -5.12
C GLY A 193 -6.69 5.85 -5.10
N ILE A 194 -5.71 5.56 -5.98
CA ILE A 194 -4.99 4.29 -6.00
C ILE A 194 -4.18 4.08 -4.71
N MET A 195 -3.54 5.13 -4.17
CA MET A 195 -2.86 5.05 -2.87
C MET A 195 -3.82 4.70 -1.73
N LEU A 196 -5.00 5.35 -1.69
CA LEU A 196 -6.02 5.04 -0.68
C LEU A 196 -6.52 3.60 -0.80
N THR A 197 -6.73 3.11 -2.02
CA THR A 197 -7.14 1.72 -2.30
C THR A 197 -6.05 0.74 -1.85
N THR A 198 -4.79 1.04 -2.11
CA THR A 198 -3.65 0.23 -1.65
C THR A 198 -3.59 0.19 -0.10
N ALA A 199 -3.79 1.33 0.55
CA ALA A 199 -3.86 1.41 2.02
C ALA A 199 -5.04 0.60 2.58
N LEU A 200 -6.21 0.68 1.93
CA LEU A 200 -7.39 -0.11 2.30
C LEU A 200 -7.12 -1.61 2.21
N PHE A 201 -6.55 -2.09 1.10
CA PHE A 201 -6.21 -3.50 0.95
C PHE A 201 -5.16 -3.98 1.95
N SER A 202 -4.19 -3.13 2.30
CA SER A 202 -3.21 -3.44 3.34
C SER A 202 -3.88 -3.70 4.69
N VAL A 203 -4.82 -2.84 5.07
CA VAL A 203 -5.60 -3.00 6.32
C VAL A 203 -6.53 -4.21 6.25
N LEU A 204 -7.26 -4.40 5.15
CA LEU A 204 -8.12 -5.56 4.96
C LEU A 204 -7.33 -6.88 5.05
N ASN A 205 -6.14 -6.93 4.47
CA ASN A 205 -5.27 -8.11 4.55
C ASN A 205 -4.87 -8.43 6.00
N GLN A 206 -4.63 -7.42 6.85
CA GLN A 206 -4.40 -7.65 8.29
C GLN A 206 -5.64 -8.24 8.99
N TYR A 207 -6.84 -7.72 8.69
CA TYR A 207 -8.08 -8.28 9.23
C TYR A 207 -8.32 -9.73 8.76
N LEU A 208 -8.08 -10.02 7.48
CA LEU A 208 -8.21 -11.37 6.93
C LEU A 208 -7.24 -12.34 7.61
N ARG A 209 -5.99 -11.93 7.83
CA ARG A 209 -5.03 -12.75 8.61
C ARG A 209 -5.54 -13.02 10.01
N LYS A 210 -6.08 -12.02 10.71
CA LYS A 210 -6.65 -12.22 12.06
C LYS A 210 -7.81 -13.22 12.04
N ILE A 211 -8.69 -13.17 11.04
CA ILE A 211 -9.78 -14.11 10.86
C ILE A 211 -9.29 -15.54 10.61
N HIS A 212 -8.22 -15.69 9.80
CA HIS A 212 -7.61 -17.00 9.53
C HIS A 212 -7.09 -17.68 10.80
N TYR A 213 -6.60 -16.89 11.79
CA TYR A 213 -6.16 -17.42 13.08
C TYR A 213 -7.27 -17.56 14.13
N LEU A 214 -8.46 -17.03 13.88
CA LEU A 214 -9.58 -17.02 14.86
C LEU A 214 -10.14 -18.41 15.16
N GLY A 215 -9.85 -19.44 14.37
CA GLY A 215 -10.26 -20.84 14.57
C GLY A 215 -9.18 -21.77 15.08
N ARG A 216 -7.92 -21.32 15.17
CA ARG A 216 -6.83 -22.16 15.66
C ARG A 216 -6.71 -22.00 17.18
N ARG A 217 -7.17 -23.00 17.91
CA ARG A 217 -6.82 -23.17 19.33
C ARG A 217 -5.36 -23.64 19.38
N PHE A 218 -4.46 -22.78 19.82
CA PHE A 218 -3.12 -23.21 20.17
C PHE A 218 -3.21 -23.98 21.50
N THR A 219 -2.90 -25.26 21.47
CA THR A 219 -2.96 -26.16 22.63
C THR A 219 -1.67 -26.07 23.47
N GLY A 220 -1.08 -24.90 23.61
CA GLY A 220 0.14 -24.65 24.41
C GLY A 220 1.33 -24.16 23.57
N ALA A 221 2.36 -23.64 24.24
CA ALA A 221 3.57 -23.12 23.60
C ALA A 221 4.34 -24.17 22.77
N ARG A 222 4.13 -25.46 23.05
CA ARG A 222 4.84 -26.58 22.40
C ARG A 222 4.56 -26.69 20.91
N ASP A 223 3.33 -26.41 20.49
CA ASP A 223 2.82 -26.65 19.13
C ASP A 223 2.89 -25.41 18.23
N VAL A 224 3.48 -24.29 18.73
CA VAL A 224 3.62 -23.06 17.94
C VAL A 224 4.70 -23.29 16.87
N PRO A 225 4.36 -23.17 15.58
CA PRO A 225 5.35 -23.29 14.50
C PRO A 225 6.22 -22.03 14.43
N VAL A 226 7.53 -22.22 14.48
CA VAL A 226 8.55 -21.19 14.25
C VAL A 226 9.20 -21.46 12.91
N TYR A 227 9.31 -20.44 12.06
CA TYR A 227 9.95 -20.56 10.75
C TYR A 227 11.42 -20.16 10.87
N LEU A 228 12.32 -21.11 10.66
CA LEU A 228 13.77 -20.91 10.65
C LEU A 228 14.34 -21.41 9.33
N GLY A 229 14.99 -20.54 8.56
CA GLY A 229 15.67 -20.92 7.32
C GLY A 229 14.76 -21.55 6.25
N GLY A 230 13.47 -21.22 6.22
CA GLY A 230 12.50 -21.78 5.26
C GLY A 230 11.86 -23.11 5.70
N GLN A 231 12.19 -23.63 6.89
CA GLN A 231 11.55 -24.80 7.50
C GLN A 231 10.70 -24.38 8.70
N SER A 232 9.50 -24.97 8.82
CA SER A 232 8.66 -24.80 10.00
C SER A 232 9.02 -25.86 11.04
N ILE A 233 9.52 -25.44 12.18
CA ILE A 233 9.79 -26.27 13.34
C ILE A 233 8.93 -25.83 14.51
N THR A 234 8.55 -26.73 15.40
CA THR A 234 7.79 -26.37 16.60
C THR A 234 8.70 -25.78 17.67
N VAL A 235 8.15 -24.94 18.59
CA VAL A 235 8.93 -24.40 19.72
C VAL A 235 9.56 -25.52 20.53
N SER A 236 8.87 -26.65 20.70
CA SER A 236 9.42 -27.82 21.40
C SER A 236 10.62 -28.44 20.68
N GLU A 237 10.60 -28.53 19.36
CA GLU A 237 11.73 -29.02 18.55
C GLU A 237 12.90 -28.04 18.59
N LEU A 238 12.61 -26.72 18.47
CA LEU A 238 13.62 -25.68 18.57
C LEU A 238 14.34 -25.74 19.93
N LEU A 239 13.59 -25.84 21.02
CA LEU A 239 14.18 -25.95 22.37
C LEU A 239 14.97 -27.24 22.54
N GLN A 240 14.58 -28.36 21.93
CA GLN A 240 15.36 -29.60 21.94
C GLN A 240 16.67 -29.45 21.16
N ILE A 241 16.65 -28.81 20.00
CA ILE A 241 17.86 -28.54 19.20
C ILE A 241 18.83 -27.67 20.01
N VAL A 242 18.34 -26.57 20.60
CA VAL A 242 19.15 -25.68 21.44
C VAL A 242 19.69 -26.42 22.67
N ALA A 243 18.87 -27.21 23.35
CA ALA A 243 19.29 -28.00 24.49
C ALA A 243 20.40 -29.00 24.17
N ASN A 244 20.30 -29.65 23.00
CA ASN A 244 21.33 -30.59 22.55
C ASN A 244 22.64 -29.88 22.19
N GLU A 245 22.57 -28.69 21.61
CA GLU A 245 23.75 -27.92 21.22
C GLU A 245 24.51 -27.35 22.47
N PHE A 246 23.77 -26.98 23.50
CA PHE A 246 24.33 -26.42 24.74
C PHE A 246 24.43 -27.42 25.88
N ASP A 247 24.24 -28.72 25.61
CA ASP A 247 24.34 -29.82 26.63
C ASP A 247 23.43 -29.59 27.84
N ALA A 248 22.28 -28.95 27.65
CA ALA A 248 21.34 -28.61 28.70
C ALA A 248 20.57 -29.86 29.19
N PRO A 249 20.42 -30.07 30.51
CA PRO A 249 19.73 -31.26 31.00
C PRO A 249 18.24 -31.23 30.62
N PRO A 250 17.61 -32.36 30.27
CA PRO A 250 16.22 -32.44 29.82
C PRO A 250 15.19 -31.88 30.83
N ARG A 251 15.57 -31.74 32.09
CA ARG A 251 14.73 -31.15 33.15
C ARG A 251 14.60 -29.65 32.98
N GLU A 252 15.64 -28.94 32.57
CA GLU A 252 15.61 -27.50 32.31
C GLU A 252 14.77 -27.15 31.09
N VAL A 253 14.89 -27.93 30.01
CA VAL A 253 14.05 -27.77 28.83
C VAL A 253 12.58 -27.94 29.17
N ARG A 254 12.26 -28.91 30.03
CA ARG A 254 10.88 -29.14 30.45
C ARG A 254 10.34 -28.02 31.34
N SER A 255 11.17 -27.48 32.24
CA SER A 255 10.76 -26.33 33.08
C SER A 255 10.54 -25.08 32.23
N MET A 256 11.41 -24.77 31.24
CA MET A 256 11.25 -23.67 30.34
C MET A 256 9.97 -23.78 29.51
N LEU A 257 9.61 -24.99 29.05
CA LEU A 257 8.36 -25.22 28.36
C LEU A 257 7.13 -25.02 29.27
N GLN A 258 7.22 -25.39 30.52
CA GLN A 258 6.16 -25.17 31.53
C GLN A 258 6.00 -23.69 31.84
N ASP A 259 7.11 -22.98 32.04
CA ASP A 259 7.10 -21.53 32.29
C ASP A 259 6.49 -20.76 31.09
N LEU A 260 6.82 -21.16 29.86
CA LEU A 260 6.21 -20.60 28.65
C LEU A 260 4.72 -20.88 28.57
N ASP A 261 4.27 -22.10 28.88
CA ASP A 261 2.85 -22.46 28.91
C ASP A 261 2.10 -21.64 30.00
N GLU A 262 2.72 -21.39 31.15
CA GLU A 262 2.16 -20.57 32.24
C GLU A 262 2.07 -19.10 31.83
N ILE A 263 3.11 -18.54 31.18
CA ILE A 263 3.10 -17.18 30.67
C ILE A 263 1.99 -16.99 29.61
N ILE A 264 1.85 -17.94 28.68
CA ILE A 264 0.81 -17.88 27.65
C ILE A 264 -0.58 -17.99 28.28
N SER A 265 -0.78 -18.91 29.23
CA SER A 265 -2.08 -19.07 29.91
C SER A 265 -2.43 -17.82 30.74
N THR A 266 -1.45 -17.20 31.39
CA THR A 266 -1.63 -15.96 32.15
C THR A 266 -1.94 -14.79 31.21
N ALA A 267 -1.28 -14.71 30.07
CA ALA A 267 -1.55 -13.70 29.04
C ALA A 267 -2.94 -13.88 28.43
N GLU A 268 -3.42 -15.12 28.24
CA GLU A 268 -4.79 -15.41 27.78
C GLU A 268 -5.84 -14.99 28.80
N ILE A 269 -5.62 -15.24 30.10
CA ILE A 269 -6.51 -14.84 31.18
C ILE A 269 -6.56 -13.31 31.30
N THR A 270 -5.41 -12.65 31.30
CA THR A 270 -5.30 -11.18 31.36
C THR A 270 -5.96 -10.54 30.12
N LYS A 271 -5.89 -11.19 28.95
CA LYS A 271 -6.55 -10.74 27.74
C LYS A 271 -8.06 -10.96 27.76
N SER A 272 -8.57 -11.98 28.47
CA SER A 272 -10.01 -12.21 28.66
C SER A 272 -10.62 -11.24 29.67
N GLU A 273 -9.86 -10.77 30.66
CA GLU A 273 -10.30 -9.79 31.66
C GLU A 273 -10.16 -8.34 31.16
N SER A 274 -9.25 -8.07 30.23
CA SER A 274 -9.05 -6.77 29.61
C SER A 274 -9.55 -6.77 28.16
N VAL A 275 -10.87 -6.91 27.97
CA VAL A 275 -11.46 -6.51 26.68
C VAL A 275 -11.75 -5.02 26.77
N PRO A 276 -10.83 -4.23 26.16
CA PRO A 276 -11.13 -3.67 24.89
C PRO A 276 -9.99 -3.84 23.88
N LEU A 277 -10.37 -4.39 22.74
CA LEU A 277 -9.69 -4.33 21.43
C LEU A 277 -8.15 -4.47 21.38
N ALA A 278 -7.74 -5.72 21.17
CA ALA A 278 -6.72 -6.13 20.18
C ALA A 278 -5.83 -5.01 19.60
N THR A 279 -4.75 -4.65 20.29
CA THR A 279 -3.68 -3.86 19.69
C THR A 279 -2.27 -4.35 20.04
N ASP A 280 -2.11 -5.45 20.78
CA ASP A 280 -0.81 -5.85 21.29
C ASP A 280 -0.34 -7.25 20.85
N ILE A 281 -0.53 -7.58 19.55
CA ILE A 281 0.23 -8.68 18.91
C ILE A 281 0.99 -8.07 17.74
N GLU A 282 1.90 -7.14 18.00
CA GLU A 282 2.76 -6.54 16.99
C GLU A 282 4.25 -6.67 17.26
N ASP A 283 4.69 -7.44 18.26
CA ASP A 283 6.12 -7.57 18.57
C ASP A 283 6.68 -8.98 18.29
N PHE A 284 6.30 -9.59 17.17
CA PHE A 284 7.15 -10.60 16.54
C PHE A 284 7.46 -10.17 15.11
N ASP A 285 8.40 -9.23 15.00
CA ASP A 285 9.15 -9.01 13.78
C ASP A 285 9.87 -10.31 13.43
N VAL A 286 9.34 -11.02 12.44
CA VAL A 286 10.10 -12.04 11.71
C VAL A 286 11.07 -11.26 10.84
N TYR A 287 12.33 -11.21 11.26
CA TYR A 287 13.42 -10.76 10.40
C TYR A 287 13.54 -11.71 9.21
N GLU A 288 13.37 -11.19 7.99
CA GLU A 288 14.12 -11.63 6.83
C GLU A 288 15.53 -11.04 6.86
#